data_f5376a08597d426c99c52de6c2f59f18
#
_entry.id   f5376a08597d426c99c52de6c2f59f18
#
_cell.length_a   1.000
_cell.length_b   1.000
_cell.length_c   1.000
_cell.angle_alpha   90.00
_cell.angle_beta   90.00
_cell.angle_gamma   90.00
#
_symmetry.space_group_name_H-M   'P 1'
#
loop_
_entity.id
_entity.type
_entity.pdbx_description
1 polymer ?
#
loop_
_entity_poly.entity_id
_entity_poly.type
_entity_poly.pdbx_seq_one_letter_code
_entity_poly.pdbx_strand_id
1 'polypeptide(L)'
;WNRFNARSGGTLVEKCCHFFDLMRLALQSEPVRIMASAGQSVNHLDERYGGAAPDIWDNGYVIVDFASGARAMLELCMFAEGSRYQEEVCATGPSGKIEALVPGPGRFWPEHLGAAPVPRLIVSPRDPKGPVEMDIPVDPTLLEAGDHNGSTFYQHRLFAQAIRQGGAPAVSLNDGAMAVRMGLAAQQSGLTGQAVTL
;
A
#
# COMPACT_ATOMS: atom_id res chain seq x y z
N TRP A 1 -5.83 -15.57 12.06
CA TRP A 1 -4.87 -16.17 11.11
C TRP A 1 -3.74 -15.21 10.75
N ASN A 2 -4.04 -13.93 10.64
CA ASN A 2 -3.09 -12.89 10.23
C ASN A 2 -2.09 -12.45 11.33
N ARG A 3 -2.09 -13.08 12.49
CA ARG A 3 -1.12 -12.85 13.58
C ARG A 3 0.18 -13.63 13.41
N PHE A 4 0.23 -14.56 12.45
CA PHE A 4 1.34 -15.50 12.29
C PHE A 4 1.86 -15.51 10.85
N ASN A 5 3.16 -15.28 10.70
CA ASN A 5 3.86 -15.33 9.41
C ASN A 5 3.60 -16.63 8.64
N ALA A 6 3.61 -17.75 9.35
CA ALA A 6 3.35 -19.08 8.76
C ALA A 6 1.96 -19.23 8.11
N ARG A 7 1.01 -18.36 8.46
CA ARG A 7 -0.37 -18.42 7.94
C ARG A 7 -0.71 -17.31 6.95
N SER A 8 0.02 -16.19 7.02
CA SER A 8 -0.25 -14.99 6.22
C SER A 8 0.85 -14.65 5.22
N GLY A 9 2.03 -15.23 5.38
CA GLY A 9 3.25 -14.80 4.68
C GLY A 9 3.92 -13.59 5.32
N GLY A 10 3.36 -13.05 6.40
CA GLY A 10 3.82 -11.84 7.08
C GLY A 10 3.14 -10.56 6.58
N THR A 11 3.30 -9.50 7.34
CA THR A 11 2.67 -8.20 7.06
C THR A 11 3.07 -7.63 5.71
N LEU A 12 4.34 -7.77 5.33
CA LEU A 12 4.83 -7.29 4.04
C LEU A 12 4.23 -8.04 2.84
N VAL A 13 3.68 -9.23 3.05
CA VAL A 13 2.91 -9.97 2.03
C VAL A 13 1.43 -9.61 2.12
N GLU A 14 0.81 -9.83 3.27
CA GLU A 14 -0.64 -9.78 3.43
C GLU A 14 -1.20 -8.36 3.33
N LYS A 15 -0.48 -7.36 3.86
CA LYS A 15 -0.90 -5.96 3.83
C LYS A 15 -0.24 -5.14 2.72
N CYS A 16 1.00 -5.47 2.35
CA CYS A 16 1.77 -4.59 1.48
C CYS A 16 1.76 -5.00 0.00
N CYS A 17 1.17 -6.14 -0.36
CA CYS A 17 1.10 -6.57 -1.77
C CYS A 17 0.47 -5.53 -2.69
N HIS A 18 -0.53 -4.79 -2.23
CA HIS A 18 -1.16 -3.71 -3.01
C HIS A 18 -0.18 -2.59 -3.35
N PHE A 19 0.67 -2.20 -2.40
CA PHE A 19 1.66 -1.13 -2.60
C PHE A 19 2.78 -1.58 -3.53
N PHE A 20 3.19 -2.84 -3.46
CA PHE A 20 4.18 -3.40 -4.40
C PHE A 20 3.64 -3.45 -5.83
N ASP A 21 2.38 -3.80 -6.01
CA ASP A 21 1.74 -3.76 -7.33
C ASP A 21 1.60 -2.31 -7.83
N LEU A 22 1.23 -1.37 -6.94
CA LEU A 22 1.15 0.05 -7.26
C LEU A 22 2.50 0.63 -7.69
N MET A 23 3.62 0.21 -7.08
CA MET A 23 4.95 0.62 -7.51
C MET A 23 5.24 0.16 -8.95
N ARG A 24 4.92 -1.09 -9.30
CA ARG A 24 5.07 -1.63 -10.66
C ARG A 24 4.21 -0.87 -11.66
N LEU A 25 2.96 -0.60 -11.30
CA LEU A 25 2.02 0.18 -12.11
C LEU A 25 2.55 1.60 -12.35
N ALA A 26 3.00 2.30 -11.32
CA ALA A 26 3.49 3.67 -11.42
C ALA A 26 4.80 3.78 -12.21
N LEU A 27 5.71 2.83 -12.04
CA LEU A 27 7.03 2.85 -12.67
C LEU A 27 7.08 2.13 -14.02
N GLN A 28 6.04 1.37 -14.38
CA GLN A 28 5.97 0.56 -15.61
C GLN A 28 7.26 -0.27 -15.82
N SER A 29 7.73 -0.91 -14.73
CA SER A 29 8.99 -1.64 -14.69
C SER A 29 8.91 -2.79 -13.70
N GLU A 30 9.72 -3.82 -13.91
CA GLU A 30 9.78 -4.95 -13.00
C GLU A 30 10.84 -4.77 -11.91
N PRO A 31 10.57 -5.22 -10.67
CA PRO A 31 11.54 -5.16 -9.59
C PRO A 31 12.70 -6.13 -9.83
N VAL A 32 13.91 -5.73 -9.41
CA VAL A 32 15.11 -6.56 -9.56
C VAL A 32 15.83 -6.85 -8.24
N ARG A 33 15.65 -5.97 -7.24
CA ARG A 33 16.29 -6.13 -5.93
C ARG A 33 15.46 -5.48 -4.85
N ILE A 34 15.40 -6.13 -3.69
CA ILE A 34 14.65 -5.64 -2.52
C ILE A 34 15.55 -5.66 -1.29
N MET A 35 15.52 -4.57 -0.52
CA MET A 35 16.09 -4.45 0.82
C MET A 35 15.01 -4.03 1.80
N ALA A 36 14.99 -4.64 3.00
CA ALA A 36 14.04 -4.30 4.04
C ALA A 36 14.68 -4.29 5.43
N SER A 37 14.17 -3.39 6.27
CA SER A 37 14.37 -3.37 7.71
C SER A 37 13.00 -3.23 8.37
N ALA A 38 12.57 -4.22 9.15
CA ALA A 38 11.24 -4.26 9.72
C ALA A 38 11.23 -5.02 11.05
N GLY A 39 10.18 -4.79 11.85
CA GLY A 39 10.05 -5.43 13.14
C GLY A 39 8.66 -5.34 13.73
N GLN A 40 8.48 -5.97 14.88
CA GLN A 40 7.30 -5.83 15.75
C GLN A 40 7.70 -4.98 16.95
N SER A 41 7.04 -3.85 17.15
CA SER A 41 7.44 -2.86 18.16
C SER A 41 6.31 -2.46 19.11
N VAL A 42 5.06 -2.48 18.68
CA VAL A 42 3.93 -1.93 19.43
C VAL A 42 2.74 -2.89 19.45
N ASN A 43 2.32 -3.42 18.31
CA ASN A 43 1.07 -4.15 18.19
C ASN A 43 1.23 -5.62 18.59
N HIS A 44 0.20 -6.17 19.28
CA HIS A 44 0.03 -7.60 19.57
C HIS A 44 1.12 -8.24 20.47
N LEU A 45 1.91 -7.44 21.18
CA LEU A 45 3.01 -7.93 22.03
C LEU A 45 2.51 -8.82 23.18
N ASP A 46 1.34 -8.49 23.74
CA ASP A 46 0.75 -9.18 24.90
C ASP A 46 -0.27 -10.27 24.49
N GLU A 47 -0.55 -10.43 23.20
CA GLU A 47 -1.49 -11.43 22.71
C GLU A 47 -0.87 -12.83 22.78
N ARG A 48 -1.73 -13.85 23.06
CA ARG A 48 -1.35 -15.27 23.02
C ARG A 48 -2.47 -16.10 22.41
N TYR A 49 -2.11 -16.98 21.51
CA TYR A 49 -3.03 -17.88 20.79
C TYR A 49 -2.53 -19.33 20.94
N GLY A 50 -3.19 -20.11 21.82
CA GLY A 50 -2.72 -21.44 22.13
C GLY A 50 -1.29 -21.46 22.72
N GLY A 51 -0.90 -20.41 23.45
CA GLY A 51 0.44 -20.24 24.02
C GLY A 51 1.47 -19.58 23.09
N ALA A 52 1.18 -19.46 21.78
CA ALA A 52 2.07 -18.80 20.82
C ALA A 52 1.86 -17.27 20.81
N ALA A 53 2.95 -16.52 20.75
CA ALA A 53 2.92 -15.08 20.53
C ALA A 53 2.79 -14.77 19.03
N PRO A 54 2.08 -13.69 18.63
CA PRO A 54 2.16 -13.15 17.28
C PRO A 54 3.59 -12.86 16.84
N ASP A 55 3.90 -13.12 15.57
CA ASP A 55 5.23 -12.94 15.00
C ASP A 55 5.25 -12.05 13.74
N ILE A 56 4.12 -11.36 13.47
CA ILE A 56 4.03 -10.40 12.35
C ILE A 56 4.69 -9.09 12.72
N TRP A 57 5.25 -8.42 11.72
CA TRP A 57 5.80 -7.09 11.87
C TRP A 57 4.72 -6.00 11.79
N ASP A 58 4.88 -4.93 12.55
CA ASP A 58 3.97 -3.80 12.58
C ASP A 58 4.59 -2.49 12.08
N ASN A 59 5.89 -2.51 11.75
CA ASN A 59 6.59 -1.38 11.14
C ASN A 59 7.76 -1.85 10.27
N GLY A 60 8.18 -0.99 9.34
CA GLY A 60 9.37 -1.26 8.53
C GLY A 60 9.51 -0.36 7.30
N TYR A 61 10.69 -0.43 6.73
CA TYR A 61 11.06 0.25 5.50
C TYR A 61 11.52 -0.78 4.47
N VAL A 62 11.04 -0.64 3.24
CA VAL A 62 11.45 -1.49 2.11
C VAL A 62 11.90 -0.62 0.95
N ILE A 63 13.10 -0.88 0.44
CA ILE A 63 13.63 -0.25 -0.77
C ILE A 63 13.58 -1.27 -1.90
N VAL A 64 13.05 -0.86 -3.05
CA VAL A 64 12.93 -1.68 -4.26
C VAL A 64 13.67 -1.00 -5.41
N ASP A 65 14.63 -1.70 -6.00
CA ASP A 65 15.26 -1.31 -7.26
C ASP A 65 14.52 -1.96 -8.43
N PHE A 66 14.32 -1.21 -9.50
CA PHE A 66 13.63 -1.63 -10.71
C PHE A 66 14.57 -1.71 -11.91
N ALA A 67 14.22 -2.57 -12.88
CA ALA A 67 15.02 -2.79 -14.09
C ALA A 67 15.24 -1.50 -14.91
N SER A 68 14.31 -0.54 -14.85
CA SER A 68 14.45 0.78 -15.47
C SER A 68 15.49 1.68 -14.80
N GLY A 69 16.05 1.28 -13.65
CA GLY A 69 16.90 2.12 -12.79
C GLY A 69 16.13 3.02 -11.83
N ALA A 70 14.79 3.00 -11.87
CA ALA A 70 13.96 3.65 -10.86
C ALA A 70 14.07 2.96 -9.51
N ARG A 71 13.70 3.66 -8.46
CA ARG A 71 13.66 3.15 -7.08
C ARG A 71 12.34 3.52 -6.44
N ALA A 72 11.85 2.63 -5.59
CA ALA A 72 10.70 2.93 -4.73
C ALA A 72 11.04 2.60 -3.28
N MET A 73 10.30 3.22 -2.37
CA MET A 73 10.36 2.95 -0.94
C MET A 73 8.96 2.73 -0.41
N LEU A 74 8.79 1.73 0.44
CA LEU A 74 7.62 1.54 1.26
C LEU A 74 7.99 1.86 2.71
N GLU A 75 7.21 2.70 3.37
CA GLU A 75 7.16 2.83 4.81
C GLU A 75 5.89 2.14 5.31
N LEU A 76 6.04 1.24 6.26
CA LEU A 76 4.95 0.58 6.96
C LEU A 76 4.94 1.02 8.42
N CYS A 77 3.82 1.55 8.89
CA CYS A 77 3.56 1.78 10.31
C CYS A 77 2.10 1.43 10.61
N MET A 78 1.88 0.40 11.44
CA MET A 78 0.55 -0.09 11.79
C MET A 78 0.05 0.43 13.15
N PHE A 79 0.68 1.47 13.68
CA PHE A 79 0.31 2.12 14.95
C PHE A 79 0.28 3.65 14.83
N ALA A 80 -0.05 4.16 13.63
CA ALA A 80 -0.22 5.58 13.36
C ALA A 80 -1.70 5.91 13.05
N GLU A 81 -2.63 5.32 13.79
CA GLU A 81 -4.08 5.42 13.57
C GLU A 81 -4.60 6.84 13.69
N GLY A 82 -3.88 7.73 14.38
CA GLY A 82 -4.21 9.15 14.52
C GLY A 82 -3.79 10.01 13.33
N SER A 83 -3.16 9.46 12.31
CA SER A 83 -2.74 10.20 11.12
C SER A 83 -3.94 10.73 10.34
N ARG A 84 -3.79 11.93 9.76
CA ARG A 84 -4.81 12.50 8.87
C ARG A 84 -5.01 11.64 7.62
N TYR A 85 -3.93 11.12 7.07
CA TYR A 85 -3.93 10.26 5.89
C TYR A 85 -3.36 8.89 6.28
N GLN A 86 -4.08 7.86 5.93
CA GLN A 86 -3.69 6.48 6.19
C GLN A 86 -2.69 5.99 5.15
N GLU A 87 -2.81 6.48 3.92
CA GLU A 87 -1.94 6.11 2.81
C GLU A 87 -1.44 7.38 2.12
N GLU A 88 -0.14 7.43 1.89
CA GLU A 88 0.51 8.51 1.18
C GLU A 88 1.34 7.92 0.05
N VAL A 89 0.95 8.20 -1.19
CA VAL A 89 1.65 7.71 -2.38
C VAL A 89 2.29 8.89 -3.10
N CYS A 90 3.60 8.83 -3.25
CA CYS A 90 4.38 9.89 -3.86
C CYS A 90 5.19 9.35 -5.05
N ALA A 91 5.11 10.02 -6.18
CA ALA A 91 5.97 9.74 -7.33
C ALA A 91 6.72 11.01 -7.74
N THR A 92 8.04 10.89 -7.93
CA THR A 92 8.91 12.00 -8.33
C THR A 92 9.67 11.62 -9.59
N GLY A 93 9.66 12.50 -10.57
CA GLY A 93 10.34 12.31 -11.84
C GLY A 93 10.94 13.61 -12.39
N PRO A 94 11.53 13.58 -13.58
CA PRO A 94 12.18 14.75 -14.15
C PRO A 94 11.22 15.92 -14.44
N SER A 95 9.91 15.64 -14.60
CA SER A 95 8.89 16.65 -14.86
C SER A 95 8.28 17.26 -13.60
N GLY A 96 8.47 16.65 -12.42
CA GLY A 96 7.89 17.13 -11.17
C GLY A 96 7.58 16.01 -10.20
N LYS A 97 6.66 16.29 -9.28
CA LYS A 97 6.20 15.40 -8.22
C LYS A 97 4.67 15.31 -8.25
N ILE A 98 4.15 14.12 -7.94
CA ILE A 98 2.73 13.90 -7.67
C ILE A 98 2.58 13.22 -6.31
N GLU A 99 1.58 13.64 -5.52
CA GLU A 99 1.28 13.09 -4.20
C GLU A 99 -0.20 12.79 -4.11
N ALA A 100 -0.53 11.57 -3.76
CA ALA A 100 -1.89 11.16 -3.45
C ALA A 100 -1.98 10.88 -1.94
N LEU A 101 -2.83 11.62 -1.26
CA LEU A 101 -3.07 11.56 0.18
C LEU A 101 -4.44 10.96 0.41
N VAL A 102 -4.49 9.75 0.98
CA VAL A 102 -5.72 8.98 1.14
C VAL A 102 -6.05 8.83 2.62
N PRO A 103 -7.16 9.40 3.11
CA PRO A 103 -7.55 9.27 4.50
C PRO A 103 -8.03 7.85 4.81
N GLY A 104 -7.97 7.50 6.10
CA GLY A 104 -8.64 6.32 6.62
C GLY A 104 -10.17 6.45 6.56
N PRO A 105 -10.90 5.36 6.94
CA PRO A 105 -12.36 5.38 6.92
C PRO A 105 -12.93 6.48 7.81
N GLY A 106 -13.82 7.30 7.25
CA GLY A 106 -14.38 8.47 7.93
C GLY A 106 -15.09 8.15 9.25
N ARG A 107 -15.63 6.92 9.41
CA ARG A 107 -16.26 6.47 10.65
C ARG A 107 -15.31 6.40 11.86
N PHE A 108 -14.00 6.40 11.64
CA PHE A 108 -12.99 6.44 12.71
C PHE A 108 -12.42 7.83 12.95
N TRP A 109 -12.84 8.83 12.13
CA TRP A 109 -12.41 10.19 12.33
C TRP A 109 -13.07 10.81 13.56
N PRO A 110 -12.31 11.39 14.50
CA PRO A 110 -12.86 11.96 15.72
C PRO A 110 -13.79 13.15 15.45
N GLU A 111 -15.02 13.13 15.96
CA GLU A 111 -16.02 14.18 15.74
C GLU A 111 -15.55 15.57 16.17
N HIS A 112 -14.72 15.66 17.25
CA HIS A 112 -14.20 16.93 17.75
C HIS A 112 -13.22 17.62 16.78
N LEU A 113 -12.71 16.91 15.76
CA LEU A 113 -11.85 17.46 14.71
C LEU A 113 -12.65 17.97 13.49
N GLY A 114 -13.99 17.91 13.55
CA GLY A 114 -14.88 18.33 12.46
C GLY A 114 -15.02 17.28 11.36
N ALA A 115 -15.27 17.71 10.12
CA ALA A 115 -15.48 16.83 9.00
C ALA A 115 -14.25 15.94 8.70
N ALA A 116 -14.51 14.67 8.38
CA ALA A 116 -13.45 13.76 7.96
C ALA A 116 -12.73 14.29 6.72
N PRO A 117 -11.41 14.10 6.61
CA PRO A 117 -10.67 14.52 5.44
C PRO A 117 -11.13 13.74 4.20
N VAL A 118 -11.02 14.38 3.04
CA VAL A 118 -11.24 13.74 1.73
C VAL A 118 -9.90 13.42 1.09
N PRO A 119 -9.83 12.43 0.18
CA PRO A 119 -8.62 12.18 -0.59
C PRO A 119 -8.18 13.44 -1.34
N ARG A 120 -6.86 13.65 -1.38
CA ARG A 120 -6.25 14.82 -2.02
C ARG A 120 -5.16 14.42 -2.98
N LEU A 121 -5.11 15.10 -4.12
CA LEU A 121 -4.04 14.99 -5.11
C LEU A 121 -3.28 16.32 -5.18
N ILE A 122 -1.95 16.25 -5.11
CA ILE A 122 -1.07 17.40 -5.27
C ILE A 122 -0.16 17.13 -6.47
N VAL A 123 -0.19 18.01 -7.45
CA VAL A 123 0.69 17.95 -8.62
C VAL A 123 1.63 19.15 -8.57
N SER A 124 2.91 18.88 -8.46
CA SER A 124 3.98 19.89 -8.36
C SER A 124 4.89 19.80 -9.59
N PRO A 125 4.56 20.51 -10.68
CA PRO A 125 5.41 20.51 -11.87
C PRO A 125 6.74 21.21 -11.59
N ARG A 126 7.77 20.77 -12.30
CA ARG A 126 9.09 21.40 -12.23
C ARG A 126 9.11 22.76 -12.93
N ASP A 127 8.36 22.88 -14.03
CA ASP A 127 8.22 24.09 -14.82
C ASP A 127 6.83 24.13 -15.48
N PRO A 128 6.02 25.21 -15.28
CA PRO A 128 6.25 26.28 -14.32
C PRO A 128 6.17 25.76 -12.87
N LYS A 129 6.96 26.30 -11.96
CA LYS A 129 6.92 25.92 -10.56
C LYS A 129 5.61 26.35 -9.91
N GLY A 130 5.07 25.48 -9.09
CA GLY A 130 3.90 25.78 -8.25
C GLY A 130 3.00 24.55 -8.12
N PRO A 131 2.68 24.11 -6.89
CA PRO A 131 1.78 23.00 -6.66
C PRO A 131 0.35 23.39 -7.03
N VAL A 132 -0.37 22.42 -7.60
CA VAL A 132 -1.82 22.45 -7.76
C VAL A 132 -2.40 21.35 -6.87
N GLU A 133 -3.26 21.75 -5.96
CA GLU A 133 -3.93 20.83 -5.04
C GLU A 133 -5.38 20.63 -5.46
N MET A 134 -5.85 19.41 -5.38
CA MET A 134 -7.22 19.00 -5.73
C MET A 134 -7.75 18.05 -4.68
N ASP A 135 -8.92 18.35 -4.14
CA ASP A 135 -9.68 17.36 -3.39
C ASP A 135 -10.36 16.39 -4.38
N ILE A 136 -10.31 15.11 -4.07
CA ILE A 136 -10.89 14.04 -4.88
C ILE A 136 -12.09 13.48 -4.09
N PRO A 137 -13.30 14.05 -4.27
CA PRO A 137 -14.47 13.61 -3.54
C PRO A 137 -14.86 12.19 -3.95
N VAL A 138 -15.21 11.39 -2.97
CA VAL A 138 -15.74 10.04 -3.16
C VAL A 138 -17.26 10.10 -3.00
N ASP A 139 -17.99 9.35 -3.84
CA ASP A 139 -19.45 9.22 -3.72
C ASP A 139 -19.81 8.73 -2.31
N PRO A 140 -20.67 9.46 -1.57
CA PRO A 140 -21.06 9.08 -0.22
C PRO A 140 -21.61 7.66 -0.11
N THR A 141 -22.33 7.18 -1.12
CA THR A 141 -22.87 5.81 -1.12
C THR A 141 -21.78 4.74 -1.15
N LEU A 142 -20.62 5.04 -1.75
CA LEU A 142 -19.47 4.16 -1.76
C LEU A 142 -18.73 4.18 -0.42
N LEU A 143 -18.71 5.32 0.27
CA LEU A 143 -18.15 5.42 1.62
C LEU A 143 -18.97 4.65 2.64
N GLU A 144 -20.31 4.63 2.49
CA GLU A 144 -21.22 3.85 3.33
C GLU A 144 -21.11 2.34 3.05
N ALA A 145 -20.82 1.96 1.82
CA ALA A 145 -20.74 0.55 1.41
C ALA A 145 -19.47 -0.17 1.90
N GLY A 146 -18.45 0.55 2.36
CA GLY A 146 -17.23 -0.05 2.87
C GLY A 146 -16.04 0.91 2.93
N ASP A 147 -14.91 0.36 3.35
CA ASP A 147 -13.65 1.10 3.46
C ASP A 147 -12.95 1.29 2.10
N HIS A 148 -11.74 1.85 2.12
CA HIS A 148 -10.87 2.06 0.97
C HIS A 148 -11.40 3.07 -0.06
N ASN A 149 -12.21 4.05 0.37
CA ASN A 149 -12.65 5.17 -0.47
C ASN A 149 -13.27 4.73 -1.82
N GLY A 150 -14.02 3.63 -1.81
CA GLY A 150 -14.71 3.08 -2.97
C GLY A 150 -13.87 2.18 -3.88
N SER A 151 -12.57 2.00 -3.62
CA SER A 151 -11.70 1.17 -4.48
C SER A 151 -12.19 -0.28 -4.59
N THR A 152 -12.70 -0.87 -3.50
CA THR A 152 -13.29 -2.21 -3.49
C THR A 152 -14.47 -2.33 -4.45
N PHE A 153 -15.35 -1.33 -4.49
CA PHE A 153 -16.47 -1.30 -5.44
C PHE A 153 -15.98 -1.26 -6.88
N TYR A 154 -15.02 -0.38 -7.19
CA TYR A 154 -14.48 -0.26 -8.54
C TYR A 154 -13.77 -1.52 -8.99
N GLN A 155 -13.02 -2.18 -8.11
CA GLN A 155 -12.37 -3.47 -8.37
C GLN A 155 -13.39 -4.54 -8.77
N HIS A 156 -14.45 -4.72 -7.99
CA HIS A 156 -15.52 -5.67 -8.30
C HIS A 156 -16.24 -5.33 -9.60
N ARG A 157 -16.51 -4.06 -9.84
CA ARG A 157 -17.15 -3.60 -11.08
C ARG A 157 -16.30 -3.92 -12.31
N LEU A 158 -15.00 -3.63 -12.27
CA LEU A 158 -14.08 -3.90 -13.39
C LEU A 158 -13.93 -5.40 -13.61
N PHE A 159 -13.85 -6.20 -12.56
CA PHE A 159 -13.78 -7.65 -12.67
C PHE A 159 -15.05 -8.25 -13.29
N ALA A 160 -16.22 -7.81 -12.81
CA ALA A 160 -17.50 -8.23 -13.39
C ALA A 160 -17.63 -7.83 -14.87
N GLN A 161 -17.11 -6.66 -15.24
CA GLN A 161 -17.08 -6.20 -16.63
C GLN A 161 -16.19 -7.09 -17.49
N ALA A 162 -14.98 -7.45 -17.02
CA ALA A 162 -14.09 -8.36 -17.73
C ALA A 162 -14.75 -9.73 -17.98
N ILE A 163 -15.46 -10.28 -16.98
CA ILE A 163 -16.20 -11.53 -17.12
C ILE A 163 -17.29 -11.42 -18.20
N ARG A 164 -18.11 -10.36 -18.15
CA ARG A 164 -19.24 -10.18 -19.08
C ARG A 164 -18.79 -9.92 -20.51
N GLN A 165 -17.67 -9.25 -20.71
CA GLN A 165 -17.16 -8.87 -22.02
C GLN A 165 -16.14 -9.85 -22.58
N GLY A 166 -15.73 -10.88 -21.81
CA GLY A 166 -14.71 -11.84 -22.21
C GLY A 166 -13.30 -11.23 -22.30
N GLY A 167 -13.05 -10.13 -21.59
CA GLY A 167 -11.77 -9.43 -21.56
C GLY A 167 -10.81 -9.92 -20.46
N ALA A 168 -9.59 -9.43 -20.49
CA ALA A 168 -8.63 -9.65 -19.41
C ALA A 168 -8.97 -8.74 -18.20
N PRO A 169 -8.73 -9.19 -16.95
CA PRO A 169 -8.83 -8.34 -15.78
C PRO A 169 -7.76 -7.24 -15.81
N ALA A 170 -8.04 -6.10 -15.18
CA ALA A 170 -7.10 -4.98 -15.10
C ALA A 170 -5.79 -5.33 -14.37
N VAL A 171 -5.87 -6.25 -13.40
CA VAL A 171 -4.72 -6.83 -12.68
C VAL A 171 -4.73 -8.32 -12.96
N SER A 172 -3.66 -8.84 -13.58
CA SER A 172 -3.54 -10.24 -13.94
C SER A 172 -3.10 -11.10 -12.73
N LEU A 173 -3.24 -12.42 -12.88
CA LEU A 173 -2.69 -13.35 -11.88
C LEU A 173 -1.16 -13.21 -11.73
N ASN A 174 -0.45 -12.89 -12.83
CA ASN A 174 0.99 -12.66 -12.78
C ASN A 174 1.35 -11.40 -11.99
N ASP A 175 0.55 -10.34 -12.09
CA ASP A 175 0.75 -9.12 -11.30
C ASP A 175 0.59 -9.41 -9.81
N GLY A 176 -0.48 -10.12 -9.44
CA GLY A 176 -0.69 -10.56 -8.07
C GLY A 176 0.42 -11.47 -7.55
N ALA A 177 0.89 -12.41 -8.38
CA ALA A 177 2.00 -13.30 -8.03
C ALA A 177 3.30 -12.52 -7.83
N MET A 178 3.59 -11.51 -8.66
CA MET A 178 4.77 -10.66 -8.50
C MET A 178 4.68 -9.80 -7.23
N ALA A 179 3.54 -9.22 -6.94
CA ALA A 179 3.32 -8.47 -5.70
C ALA A 179 3.58 -9.33 -4.45
N VAL A 180 3.11 -10.57 -4.44
CA VAL A 180 3.39 -11.54 -3.36
C VAL A 180 4.89 -11.88 -3.29
N ARG A 181 5.55 -12.13 -4.44
CA ARG A 181 7.00 -12.39 -4.49
C ARG A 181 7.80 -11.22 -3.92
N MET A 182 7.42 -9.98 -4.23
CA MET A 182 8.07 -8.78 -3.65
C MET A 182 7.90 -8.75 -2.13
N GLY A 183 6.71 -9.04 -1.62
CA GLY A 183 6.46 -9.13 -0.18
C GLY A 183 7.28 -10.21 0.50
N LEU A 184 7.39 -11.39 -0.09
CA LEU A 184 8.22 -12.50 0.42
C LEU A 184 9.70 -12.14 0.40
N ALA A 185 10.19 -11.51 -0.66
CA ALA A 185 11.57 -11.04 -0.74
C ALA A 185 11.88 -9.96 0.30
N ALA A 186 10.94 -9.04 0.54
CA ALA A 186 11.06 -8.04 1.60
C ALA A 186 11.08 -8.70 2.99
N GLN A 187 10.21 -9.70 3.23
CA GLN A 187 10.19 -10.46 4.47
C GLN A 187 11.52 -11.19 4.68
N GLN A 188 12.05 -11.87 3.65
CA GLN A 188 13.34 -12.52 3.70
C GLN A 188 14.48 -11.54 3.96
N SER A 189 14.47 -10.39 3.29
CA SER A 189 15.48 -9.35 3.48
C SER A 189 15.50 -8.83 4.92
N GLY A 190 14.34 -8.54 5.49
CA GLY A 190 14.23 -8.09 6.87
C GLY A 190 14.70 -9.14 7.89
N LEU A 191 14.46 -10.43 7.63
CA LEU A 191 14.93 -11.52 8.49
C LEU A 191 16.45 -11.73 8.41
N THR A 192 17.05 -11.58 7.24
CA THR A 192 18.46 -11.89 7.01
C THR A 192 19.38 -10.67 7.07
N GLY A 193 18.84 -9.47 6.98
CA GLY A 193 19.60 -8.23 6.82
C GLY A 193 20.30 -8.10 5.46
N GLN A 194 19.97 -8.97 4.49
CA GLN A 194 20.59 -9.00 3.18
C GLN A 194 19.59 -8.58 2.08
N ALA A 195 20.10 -7.95 1.02
CA ALA A 195 19.29 -7.69 -0.16
C ALA A 195 18.93 -8.99 -0.88
N VAL A 196 17.70 -9.06 -1.41
CA VAL A 196 17.20 -10.20 -2.19
C VAL A 196 17.04 -9.79 -3.64
N THR A 197 17.59 -10.57 -4.57
CA THR A 197 17.41 -10.42 -6.01
C THR A 197 16.16 -11.22 -6.44
N LEU A 198 15.33 -10.64 -7.32
CA LEU A 198 14.08 -11.21 -7.83
C LEU A 198 14.27 -11.87 -9.20
#